data_641c94a6ed7a961acd61be4849a1598b
#
_entry.id   641c94a6ed7a961acd61be4849a1598b
#
_cell.length_a   1.000
_cell.length_b   1.000
_cell.length_c   1.000
_cell.angle_alpha   90.00
_cell.angle_beta   90.00
_cell.angle_gamma   90.00
#
_symmetry.space_group_name_H-M   'P 1'
#
loop_
_entity.id
_entity.type
_entity.pdbx_description
1 polymer ?
#
loop_
_entity_poly.entity_id
_entity_poly.type
_entity_poly.pdbx_seq_one_letter_code
_entity_poly.pdbx_strand_id
1 'polypeptide(L)'
;MPCGPCGADFFFLVKMLCHFSFLGGEQPKRRQREVEKGVGEASGGREMAGGGEVGRKVSVAAVQFACTDVESENVATAERLIREAHKKGANIVLVQELFEGHYFCQAQRLDFFQRAKPCQGNPTIIRLQKLAKELEVVIPVSFFEEANNAHYNSVAIIDADGTDLGLYRKSHIPDGPGYQEKFYFNPGDTGFKAFKTKYATIGVGICWDQWFPECARAMVLQGAEILFYPTAIGSEPQDNNLDSREHWKRVMQGHAGANLVPLVASNRIGRETVETEHGKSTITFYGNSFIAGPTGEIVKLANDKDEEVLVAEFDLDEIKSTRHGWGIFRDRRPDLYKVLLTLDGEKS
;
A
#
# COMPACT_ATOMS: atom_id res chain seq x y z
N MET A 1 -26.92 -10.90 -55.15
CA MET A 1 -27.43 -12.11 -54.46
C MET A 1 -27.07 -11.98 -53.00
N PRO A 2 -28.03 -11.96 -52.08
CA PRO A 2 -27.80 -11.78 -50.66
C PRO A 2 -27.67 -13.12 -49.95
N CYS A 3 -26.74 -13.25 -49.01
CA CYS A 3 -26.79 -14.29 -48.00
C CYS A 3 -27.12 -13.68 -46.64
N GLY A 4 -28.20 -14.17 -46.06
CA GLY A 4 -28.79 -13.72 -44.83
C GLY A 4 -28.09 -14.22 -43.55
N PRO A 5 -28.61 -13.89 -42.37
CA PRO A 5 -27.95 -13.98 -41.09
C PRO A 5 -28.08 -15.37 -40.45
N CYS A 6 -27.04 -15.83 -39.78
CA CYS A 6 -27.15 -16.93 -38.81
C CYS A 6 -26.88 -16.36 -37.42
N GLY A 7 -27.97 -16.23 -36.67
CA GLY A 7 -27.90 -16.18 -35.21
C GLY A 7 -27.82 -17.59 -34.65
N ALA A 8 -27.17 -17.76 -33.56
CA ALA A 8 -27.42 -18.82 -32.60
C ALA A 8 -26.83 -18.49 -31.23
N ASP A 9 -27.76 -18.31 -30.30
CA ASP A 9 -27.57 -18.31 -28.85
C ASP A 9 -26.74 -19.50 -28.37
N PHE A 10 -25.85 -19.26 -27.42
CA PHE A 10 -25.31 -20.30 -26.56
C PHE A 10 -25.31 -19.84 -25.11
N PHE A 11 -26.47 -19.86 -24.50
CA PHE A 11 -26.62 -19.99 -23.08
C PHE A 11 -26.59 -21.47 -22.71
N PHE A 12 -25.58 -21.94 -22.02
CA PHE A 12 -25.66 -23.22 -21.34
C PHE A 12 -25.44 -23.04 -19.83
N LEU A 13 -26.53 -23.24 -19.15
CA LEU A 13 -26.73 -23.42 -17.71
C LEU A 13 -25.93 -24.64 -17.24
N VAL A 14 -25.06 -24.49 -16.24
CA VAL A 14 -24.67 -25.61 -15.39
C VAL A 14 -25.07 -25.31 -13.95
N LYS A 15 -26.27 -25.72 -13.57
CA LYS A 15 -26.65 -25.99 -12.20
C LYS A 15 -26.12 -27.38 -11.86
N MET A 16 -25.22 -27.48 -10.92
CA MET A 16 -24.90 -28.72 -10.23
C MET A 16 -25.20 -28.57 -8.74
N LEU A 17 -26.32 -29.11 -8.35
CA LEU A 17 -26.73 -29.38 -6.98
C LEU A 17 -25.85 -30.47 -6.40
N CYS A 18 -25.13 -30.22 -5.32
CA CYS A 18 -24.63 -31.23 -4.43
C CYS A 18 -25.39 -31.14 -3.11
N HIS A 19 -26.37 -32.03 -2.94
CA HIS A 19 -26.94 -32.42 -1.65
C HIS A 19 -25.86 -33.22 -0.91
N PHE A 20 -25.44 -32.79 0.27
CA PHE A 20 -24.80 -33.66 1.25
C PHE A 20 -25.71 -33.78 2.47
N SER A 21 -26.20 -34.97 2.65
CA SER A 21 -26.98 -35.41 3.82
C SER A 21 -26.08 -35.50 5.04
N PHE A 22 -26.54 -34.91 6.13
CA PHE A 22 -25.99 -35.11 7.48
C PHE A 22 -26.29 -36.53 7.94
N LEU A 23 -25.27 -37.31 8.21
CA LEU A 23 -25.33 -38.46 9.08
C LEU A 23 -24.48 -38.16 10.32
N GLY A 24 -25.17 -38.24 11.47
CA GLY A 24 -24.57 -38.01 12.79
C GLY A 24 -23.52 -39.07 13.15
N GLY A 25 -22.42 -38.59 13.68
CA GLY A 25 -21.39 -39.39 14.31
C GLY A 25 -21.04 -38.78 15.66
N GLU A 26 -21.31 -39.56 16.71
CA GLU A 26 -21.02 -39.21 18.11
C GLU A 26 -19.54 -38.95 18.36
N GLN A 27 -19.25 -37.88 19.11
CA GLN A 27 -17.88 -37.57 19.59
C GLN A 27 -17.56 -38.42 20.83
N PRO A 28 -16.34 -39.00 20.94
CA PRO A 28 -15.90 -39.69 22.15
C PRO A 28 -15.51 -38.72 23.25
N LYS A 29 -16.03 -38.91 24.44
CA LYS A 29 -15.73 -38.16 25.66
C LYS A 29 -14.27 -38.32 26.04
N ARG A 30 -13.53 -37.21 26.17
CA ARG A 30 -12.19 -37.16 26.77
C ARG A 30 -12.30 -37.34 28.26
N ARG A 31 -11.67 -38.42 28.79
CA ARG A 31 -11.44 -38.64 30.24
C ARG A 31 -10.45 -37.58 30.78
N GLN A 32 -10.91 -36.83 31.78
CA GLN A 32 -10.02 -36.06 32.65
C GLN A 32 -9.26 -37.04 33.55
N ARG A 33 -7.94 -36.93 33.54
CA ARG A 33 -7.09 -37.52 34.58
C ARG A 33 -6.76 -36.42 35.58
N GLU A 34 -7.24 -36.58 36.80
CA GLU A 34 -6.74 -35.87 37.98
C GLU A 34 -5.31 -36.33 38.23
N VAL A 35 -4.41 -35.37 38.44
CA VAL A 35 -3.06 -35.63 38.98
C VAL A 35 -2.95 -34.93 40.32
N GLU A 36 -2.74 -35.75 41.34
CA GLU A 36 -2.60 -35.36 42.73
C GLU A 36 -1.39 -34.43 42.96
N LYS A 37 -1.58 -33.52 43.90
CA LYS A 37 -0.57 -32.57 44.39
C LYS A 37 0.48 -33.30 45.23
N GLY A 38 1.73 -33.25 44.81
CA GLY A 38 2.89 -33.49 45.65
C GLY A 38 3.53 -32.14 46.01
N VAL A 39 3.47 -31.83 47.32
CA VAL A 39 4.16 -30.66 47.90
C VAL A 39 5.62 -31.01 48.09
N GLY A 40 6.50 -30.20 47.52
CA GLY A 40 7.94 -30.25 47.78
C GLY A 40 8.48 -28.82 47.77
N GLU A 41 8.67 -28.24 48.94
CA GLU A 41 9.39 -27.00 49.17
C GLU A 41 10.88 -27.17 48.81
N ALA A 42 11.37 -26.33 47.89
CA ALA A 42 12.80 -26.05 47.79
C ALA A 42 12.96 -24.55 47.50
N SER A 43 13.37 -23.85 48.55
CA SER A 43 13.80 -22.46 48.54
C SER A 43 15.04 -22.27 47.67
N GLY A 44 14.95 -21.37 46.72
CA GLY A 44 16.07 -20.93 45.90
C GLY A 44 15.65 -19.73 45.08
N GLY A 45 15.50 -18.58 45.73
CA GLY A 45 15.21 -17.32 45.06
C GLY A 45 16.34 -16.93 44.10
N ARG A 46 16.08 -17.02 42.81
CA ARG A 46 16.78 -16.24 41.80
C ARG A 46 15.78 -15.23 41.28
N GLU A 47 15.84 -14.02 41.82
CA GLU A 47 15.20 -12.87 41.23
C GLU A 47 15.75 -12.76 39.79
N MET A 48 14.97 -13.22 38.85
CA MET A 48 15.13 -12.84 37.46
C MET A 48 14.70 -11.36 37.38
N ALA A 49 15.67 -10.47 37.34
CA ALA A 49 15.45 -9.08 37.01
C ALA A 49 14.83 -9.05 35.62
N GLY A 50 13.51 -8.99 35.55
CA GLY A 50 12.73 -8.75 34.35
C GLY A 50 12.88 -7.29 33.94
N GLY A 51 14.03 -6.93 33.40
CA GLY A 51 14.16 -5.79 32.52
C GLY A 51 13.48 -6.19 31.20
N GLY A 52 12.17 -5.96 31.06
CA GLY A 52 11.49 -6.08 29.79
C GLY A 52 12.20 -5.12 28.83
N GLU A 53 12.90 -5.65 27.82
CA GLU A 53 13.34 -4.85 26.70
C GLU A 53 12.09 -4.15 26.16
N VAL A 54 12.09 -2.81 26.21
CA VAL A 54 11.01 -2.02 25.60
C VAL A 54 11.11 -2.28 24.11
N GLY A 55 10.14 -3.02 23.56
CA GLY A 55 10.11 -3.36 22.15
C GLY A 55 10.22 -2.11 21.26
N ARG A 56 10.73 -2.26 20.06
CA ARG A 56 10.94 -1.17 19.11
C ARG A 56 9.61 -0.72 18.53
N LYS A 57 9.00 0.29 19.19
CA LYS A 57 7.73 0.87 18.80
C LYS A 57 7.89 1.92 17.72
N VAL A 58 7.09 1.82 16.67
CA VAL A 58 7.04 2.76 15.54
C VAL A 58 5.60 3.14 15.25
N SER A 59 5.34 4.45 15.23
CA SER A 59 4.05 5.01 14.85
C SER A 59 4.05 5.47 13.40
N VAL A 60 3.11 4.97 12.62
CA VAL A 60 2.93 5.31 11.21
C VAL A 60 1.66 6.11 10.98
N ALA A 61 1.66 6.98 9.98
CA ALA A 61 0.48 7.74 9.62
C ALA A 61 0.17 7.67 8.12
N ALA A 62 -1.12 7.74 7.79
CA ALA A 62 -1.63 8.04 6.46
C ALA A 62 -2.38 9.37 6.51
N VAL A 63 -2.10 10.27 5.57
CA VAL A 63 -2.85 11.51 5.42
C VAL A 63 -3.74 11.41 4.19
N GLN A 64 -4.93 12.00 4.26
CA GLN A 64 -5.96 11.99 3.24
C GLN A 64 -6.50 13.40 3.05
N PHE A 65 -6.49 13.92 1.80
CA PHE A 65 -7.08 15.21 1.48
C PHE A 65 -7.50 15.31 0.02
N ALA A 66 -8.35 16.30 -0.31
CA ALA A 66 -8.69 16.66 -1.68
C ALA A 66 -7.60 17.54 -2.28
N CYS A 67 -7.17 17.23 -3.51
CA CYS A 67 -6.25 18.08 -4.25
C CYS A 67 -6.99 19.17 -5.00
N THR A 68 -6.32 20.33 -5.14
CA THR A 68 -6.69 21.41 -6.06
C THR A 68 -5.74 21.39 -7.28
N ASP A 69 -5.97 22.23 -8.29
CA ASP A 69 -5.03 22.38 -9.40
C ASP A 69 -3.89 23.38 -9.08
N VAL A 70 -3.79 23.82 -7.84
CA VAL A 70 -2.77 24.75 -7.36
C VAL A 70 -1.74 24.02 -6.49
N GLU A 71 -0.55 23.77 -7.06
CA GLU A 71 0.53 23.02 -6.40
C GLU A 71 0.86 23.54 -5.00
N SER A 72 1.01 24.86 -4.86
CA SER A 72 1.39 25.45 -3.56
C SER A 72 0.36 25.23 -2.46
N GLU A 73 -0.93 25.12 -2.78
CA GLU A 73 -2.00 24.84 -1.82
C GLU A 73 -1.92 23.37 -1.37
N ASN A 74 -1.73 22.45 -2.32
CA ASN A 74 -1.63 21.04 -2.02
C ASN A 74 -0.39 20.73 -1.16
N VAL A 75 0.76 21.32 -1.50
CA VAL A 75 2.00 21.16 -0.72
C VAL A 75 1.83 21.77 0.69
N ALA A 76 1.16 22.92 0.82
CA ALA A 76 0.86 23.52 2.14
C ALA A 76 -0.11 22.64 2.96
N THR A 77 -1.11 22.04 2.31
CA THR A 77 -2.04 21.09 2.94
C THR A 77 -1.30 19.85 3.43
N ALA A 78 -0.46 19.25 2.57
CA ALA A 78 0.36 18.09 2.95
C ALA A 78 1.26 18.42 4.15
N GLU A 79 1.96 19.57 4.14
CA GLU A 79 2.78 20.01 5.27
C GLU A 79 1.97 20.15 6.57
N ARG A 80 0.80 20.78 6.51
CA ARG A 80 -0.07 20.94 7.67
C ARG A 80 -0.50 19.59 8.26
N LEU A 81 -0.87 18.63 7.40
CA LEU A 81 -1.30 17.30 7.83
C LEU A 81 -0.13 16.46 8.35
N ILE A 82 1.07 16.61 7.79
CA ILE A 82 2.29 15.98 8.34
C ILE A 82 2.57 16.52 9.74
N ARG A 83 2.46 17.83 9.96
CA ARG A 83 2.60 18.43 11.29
C ARG A 83 1.52 17.93 12.27
N GLU A 84 0.31 17.70 11.80
CA GLU A 84 -0.76 17.10 12.62
C GLU A 84 -0.44 15.63 12.97
N ALA A 85 0.04 14.83 11.98
CA ALA A 85 0.47 13.47 12.21
C ALA A 85 1.60 13.40 13.26
N HIS A 86 2.60 14.28 13.14
CA HIS A 86 3.67 14.39 14.13
C HIS A 86 3.13 14.72 15.53
N LYS A 87 2.20 15.67 15.67
CA LYS A 87 1.56 15.97 16.97
C LYS A 87 0.81 14.79 17.56
N LYS A 88 0.34 13.86 16.72
CA LYS A 88 -0.28 12.59 17.12
C LYS A 88 0.74 11.48 17.38
N GLY A 89 2.05 11.78 17.32
CA GLY A 89 3.15 10.87 17.63
C GLY A 89 3.68 10.05 16.45
N ALA A 90 3.32 10.38 15.20
CA ALA A 90 3.79 9.64 14.03
C ALA A 90 5.31 9.83 13.80
N ASN A 91 6.00 8.73 13.51
CA ASN A 91 7.41 8.68 13.11
C ASN A 91 7.58 8.63 11.59
N ILE A 92 6.64 8.01 10.88
CA ILE A 92 6.64 7.88 9.42
C ILE A 92 5.28 8.32 8.90
N VAL A 93 5.24 9.27 7.97
CA VAL A 93 3.99 9.85 7.46
C VAL A 93 3.90 9.67 5.95
N LEU A 94 2.89 8.94 5.50
CA LEU A 94 2.59 8.74 4.08
C LEU A 94 1.63 9.80 3.57
N VAL A 95 2.02 10.46 2.47
CA VAL A 95 1.16 11.34 1.66
C VAL A 95 0.67 10.57 0.44
N GLN A 96 -0.48 10.94 -0.11
CA GLN A 96 -1.08 10.29 -1.29
C GLN A 96 -0.25 10.47 -2.57
N GLU A 97 -0.53 9.64 -3.59
CA GLU A 97 0.14 9.67 -4.89
C GLU A 97 -0.09 10.99 -5.64
N LEU A 98 0.97 11.55 -6.27
CA LEU A 98 0.92 12.73 -7.16
C LEU A 98 0.12 13.91 -6.55
N PHE A 99 0.30 14.14 -5.26
CA PHE A 99 -0.51 15.08 -4.49
C PHE A 99 -0.31 16.54 -4.84
N GLU A 100 0.68 16.88 -5.66
CA GLU A 100 0.98 18.27 -6.06
C GLU A 100 -0.13 18.93 -6.88
N GLY A 101 -1.09 18.15 -7.44
CA GLY A 101 -2.18 18.66 -8.24
C GLY A 101 -3.31 17.65 -8.44
N HIS A 102 -4.28 18.05 -9.29
CA HIS A 102 -5.27 17.11 -9.78
C HIS A 102 -4.59 15.92 -10.46
N TYR A 103 -5.24 14.76 -10.43
CA TYR A 103 -4.79 13.56 -11.11
C TYR A 103 -4.95 13.76 -12.63
N PHE A 104 -3.90 14.24 -13.25
CA PHE A 104 -3.88 14.67 -14.65
C PHE A 104 -3.94 13.51 -15.66
N CYS A 105 -3.67 12.28 -15.22
CA CYS A 105 -3.70 11.09 -16.08
C CYS A 105 -5.11 10.70 -16.56
N GLN A 106 -6.13 11.48 -16.23
CA GLN A 106 -7.46 11.37 -16.82
C GLN A 106 -7.51 11.75 -18.30
N ALA A 107 -6.51 12.48 -18.82
CA ALA A 107 -6.44 12.94 -20.20
C ALA A 107 -5.02 12.80 -20.75
N GLN A 108 -4.89 12.57 -22.06
CA GLN A 108 -3.60 12.59 -22.77
C GLN A 108 -3.33 14.01 -23.28
N ARG A 109 -2.62 14.82 -22.51
CA ARG A 109 -2.35 16.22 -22.80
C ARG A 109 -0.85 16.52 -22.70
N LEU A 110 -0.29 17.08 -23.76
CA LEU A 110 1.15 17.40 -23.84
C LEU A 110 1.58 18.50 -22.85
N ASP A 111 0.69 19.45 -22.55
CA ASP A 111 0.98 20.53 -21.59
C ASP A 111 1.16 20.01 -20.14
N PHE A 112 0.62 18.85 -19.81
CA PHE A 112 0.80 18.25 -18.48
C PHE A 112 2.22 17.72 -18.21
N PHE A 113 3.03 17.49 -19.26
CA PHE A 113 4.45 17.19 -19.05
C PHE A 113 5.22 18.32 -18.37
N GLN A 114 4.73 19.57 -18.45
CA GLN A 114 5.33 20.71 -17.74
C GLN A 114 5.23 20.59 -16.21
N ARG A 115 4.41 19.69 -15.69
CA ARG A 115 4.31 19.38 -14.25
C ARG A 115 5.47 18.51 -13.76
N ALA A 116 6.17 17.82 -14.68
CA ALA A 116 7.30 16.97 -14.32
C ALA A 116 8.49 17.81 -13.83
N LYS A 117 9.21 17.28 -12.85
CA LYS A 117 10.38 17.93 -12.25
C LYS A 117 11.48 16.91 -12.03
N PRO A 118 12.76 17.29 -12.18
CA PRO A 118 13.86 16.43 -11.76
C PRO A 118 13.80 16.21 -10.25
N CYS A 119 14.21 15.03 -9.77
CA CYS A 119 14.30 14.75 -8.34
C CYS A 119 15.26 15.73 -7.65
N GLN A 120 16.44 15.89 -8.23
CA GLN A 120 17.43 16.85 -7.74
C GLN A 120 16.95 18.28 -7.96
N GLY A 121 16.85 19.04 -6.89
CA GLY A 121 16.40 20.44 -6.96
C GLY A 121 14.89 20.62 -6.96
N ASN A 122 14.10 19.55 -6.86
CA ASN A 122 12.64 19.62 -6.76
C ASN A 122 12.22 20.46 -5.54
N PRO A 123 11.46 21.55 -5.74
CA PRO A 123 11.11 22.46 -4.63
C PRO A 123 10.24 21.80 -3.55
N THR A 124 9.34 20.89 -3.93
CA THR A 124 8.51 20.14 -2.97
C THR A 124 9.36 19.19 -2.14
N ILE A 125 10.27 18.44 -2.77
CA ILE A 125 11.19 17.54 -2.05
C ILE A 125 12.04 18.35 -1.08
N ILE A 126 12.67 19.46 -1.52
CA ILE A 126 13.47 20.33 -0.66
C ILE A 126 12.67 20.88 0.53
N ARG A 127 11.41 21.26 0.30
CA ARG A 127 10.53 21.75 1.36
C ARG A 127 10.23 20.65 2.38
N LEU A 128 9.91 19.43 1.90
CA LEU A 128 9.61 18.30 2.78
C LEU A 128 10.86 17.71 3.45
N GLN A 129 12.06 17.83 2.86
CA GLN A 129 13.33 17.53 3.55
C GLN A 129 13.55 18.42 4.79
N LYS A 130 13.27 19.73 4.66
CA LYS A 130 13.34 20.66 5.79
C LYS A 130 12.32 20.30 6.86
N LEU A 131 11.10 19.97 6.45
CA LEU A 131 10.02 19.55 7.36
C LEU A 131 10.35 18.23 8.07
N ALA A 132 10.85 17.23 7.33
CA ALA A 132 11.28 15.94 7.88
C ALA A 132 12.32 16.13 8.97
N LYS A 133 13.35 16.95 8.69
CA LYS A 133 14.40 17.30 9.64
C LYS A 133 13.88 18.08 10.87
N GLU A 134 12.96 19.04 10.65
CA GLU A 134 12.36 19.84 11.73
C GLU A 134 11.57 18.98 12.71
N LEU A 135 10.77 18.05 12.16
CA LEU A 135 9.84 17.20 12.93
C LEU A 135 10.44 15.86 13.33
N GLU A 136 11.63 15.53 12.84
CA GLU A 136 12.24 14.21 12.97
C GLU A 136 11.33 13.07 12.48
N VAL A 137 10.65 13.24 11.33
CA VAL A 137 9.76 12.25 10.73
C VAL A 137 10.26 11.79 9.36
N VAL A 138 10.01 10.54 9.02
CA VAL A 138 10.26 9.99 7.67
C VAL A 138 9.08 10.32 6.76
N ILE A 139 9.34 10.77 5.54
CA ILE A 139 8.30 11.16 4.58
C ILE A 139 8.60 10.53 3.20
N PRO A 140 7.84 9.51 2.75
CA PRO A 140 7.80 9.14 1.35
C PRO A 140 7.06 10.21 0.54
N VAL A 141 7.74 10.83 -0.44
CA VAL A 141 7.24 11.98 -1.21
C VAL A 141 6.96 11.57 -2.63
N SER A 142 5.69 11.47 -3.01
CA SER A 142 5.28 11.15 -4.38
C SER A 142 5.32 12.39 -5.27
N PHE A 143 5.87 12.24 -6.50
CA PHE A 143 6.00 13.33 -7.47
C PHE A 143 6.08 12.80 -8.91
N PHE A 144 5.80 13.70 -9.88
CA PHE A 144 6.02 13.44 -11.30
C PHE A 144 7.49 13.75 -11.64
N GLU A 145 8.27 12.69 -11.89
CA GLU A 145 9.71 12.80 -12.16
C GLU A 145 9.98 13.02 -13.65
N GLU A 146 10.86 13.98 -13.95
CA GLU A 146 11.59 14.09 -15.21
C GLU A 146 13.05 13.65 -15.01
N ALA A 147 13.50 12.65 -15.76
CA ALA A 147 14.87 12.17 -15.75
C ALA A 147 15.41 12.20 -17.19
N ASN A 148 16.03 13.32 -17.59
CA ASN A 148 16.41 13.64 -18.97
C ASN A 148 15.16 13.60 -19.90
N ASN A 149 15.09 12.62 -20.80
CA ASN A 149 13.95 12.42 -21.72
C ASN A 149 12.96 11.34 -21.26
N ALA A 150 13.12 10.81 -20.06
CA ALA A 150 12.22 9.83 -19.48
C ALA A 150 11.40 10.45 -18.35
N HIS A 151 10.17 9.97 -18.19
CA HIS A 151 9.26 10.45 -17.16
C HIS A 151 8.75 9.29 -16.33
N TYR A 152 8.64 9.49 -15.01
CA TYR A 152 8.25 8.44 -14.08
C TYR A 152 7.27 8.97 -13.03
N ASN A 153 6.43 8.07 -12.55
CA ASN A 153 5.70 8.25 -11.30
C ASN A 153 6.60 7.74 -10.17
N SER A 154 7.09 8.64 -9.33
CA SER A 154 8.18 8.35 -8.39
C SER A 154 7.85 8.72 -6.95
N VAL A 155 8.50 8.04 -6.01
CA VAL A 155 8.50 8.40 -4.59
C VAL A 155 9.94 8.55 -4.11
N ALA A 156 10.31 9.74 -3.66
CA ALA A 156 11.56 9.99 -2.95
C ALA A 156 11.39 9.66 -1.46
N ILE A 157 12.36 9.00 -0.86
CA ILE A 157 12.31 8.63 0.56
C ILE A 157 13.17 9.59 1.38
N ILE A 158 12.50 10.43 2.15
CA ILE A 158 13.16 11.42 2.99
C ILE A 158 13.23 10.89 4.43
N ASP A 159 14.45 10.75 4.95
CA ASP A 159 14.66 10.30 6.32
C ASP A 159 14.41 11.42 7.35
N ALA A 160 14.33 11.05 8.61
CA ALA A 160 14.01 11.93 9.73
C ALA A 160 15.03 13.04 10.00
N ASP A 161 16.23 12.96 9.43
CA ASP A 161 17.24 14.03 9.46
C ASP A 161 17.20 14.96 8.22
N GLY A 162 16.25 14.67 7.29
CA GLY A 162 16.10 15.36 6.01
C GLY A 162 16.94 14.77 4.88
N THR A 163 17.68 13.69 5.12
CA THR A 163 18.45 13.00 4.08
C THR A 163 17.53 12.35 3.05
N ASP A 164 17.82 12.53 1.77
CA ASP A 164 17.21 11.78 0.68
C ASP A 164 17.91 10.41 0.56
N LEU A 165 17.19 9.34 0.86
CA LEU A 165 17.67 7.96 0.78
C LEU A 165 17.59 7.37 -0.62
N GLY A 166 17.17 8.15 -1.61
CA GLY A 166 16.91 7.74 -2.97
C GLY A 166 15.42 7.53 -3.25
N LEU A 167 15.12 7.03 -4.44
CA LEU A 167 13.74 6.94 -4.92
C LEU A 167 13.36 5.54 -5.41
N TYR A 168 12.05 5.31 -5.44
CA TYR A 168 11.38 4.22 -6.13
C TYR A 168 10.55 4.78 -7.28
N ARG A 169 10.65 4.18 -8.46
CA ARG A 169 9.83 4.46 -9.65
C ARG A 169 8.78 3.38 -9.80
N LYS A 170 7.52 3.77 -9.98
CA LYS A 170 6.35 2.88 -10.13
C LYS A 170 6.63 1.83 -11.20
N SER A 171 6.60 0.56 -10.81
CA SER A 171 6.93 -0.56 -11.71
C SER A 171 5.78 -0.91 -12.64
N HIS A 172 4.55 -0.94 -12.12
CA HIS A 172 3.36 -1.29 -12.87
C HIS A 172 2.56 -0.03 -13.22
N ILE A 173 2.48 0.29 -14.50
CA ILE A 173 1.80 1.49 -15.00
C ILE A 173 0.43 1.10 -15.54
N PRO A 174 -0.68 1.60 -14.94
CA PRO A 174 -2.01 1.34 -15.45
C PRO A 174 -2.27 2.04 -16.76
N ASP A 175 -3.23 1.53 -17.51
CA ASP A 175 -3.76 2.18 -18.69
C ASP A 175 -5.24 1.84 -18.86
N GLY A 176 -6.05 2.87 -18.99
CA GLY A 176 -7.49 2.74 -19.14
C GLY A 176 -8.18 4.09 -19.08
N PRO A 177 -9.48 4.16 -19.42
CA PRO A 177 -10.23 5.40 -19.37
C PRO A 177 -10.16 6.03 -17.97
N GLY A 178 -9.72 7.29 -17.91
CA GLY A 178 -9.50 8.02 -16.66
C GLY A 178 -8.17 7.72 -15.93
N TYR A 179 -7.46 6.65 -16.33
CA TYR A 179 -6.19 6.23 -15.73
C TYR A 179 -5.12 5.98 -16.80
N GLN A 180 -4.92 6.97 -17.70
CA GLN A 180 -4.06 6.86 -18.89
C GLN A 180 -2.59 7.15 -18.54
N GLU A 181 -2.06 6.47 -17.54
CA GLU A 181 -0.71 6.73 -17.02
C GLU A 181 0.40 6.38 -18.02
N LYS A 182 0.16 5.39 -18.91
CA LYS A 182 1.17 5.00 -19.91
C LYS A 182 1.48 6.09 -20.94
N PHE A 183 0.62 7.11 -21.06
CA PHE A 183 0.91 8.27 -21.90
C PHE A 183 2.03 9.13 -21.32
N TYR A 184 2.16 9.16 -19.98
CA TYR A 184 3.11 10.01 -19.28
C TYR A 184 4.33 9.27 -18.78
N PHE A 185 4.16 8.05 -18.24
CA PHE A 185 5.19 7.39 -17.45
C PHE A 185 5.79 6.18 -18.14
N ASN A 186 7.11 6.13 -18.11
CA ASN A 186 7.85 4.91 -18.36
C ASN A 186 7.66 3.93 -17.19
N PRO A 187 7.66 2.60 -17.43
CA PRO A 187 7.80 1.63 -16.35
C PRO A 187 9.05 1.90 -15.53
N GLY A 188 8.91 1.79 -14.20
CA GLY A 188 10.02 2.03 -13.29
C GLY A 188 11.17 1.05 -13.50
N ASP A 189 12.38 1.55 -13.43
CA ASP A 189 13.65 0.84 -13.66
C ASP A 189 14.47 0.62 -12.37
N THR A 190 13.94 1.06 -11.23
CA THR A 190 14.63 0.94 -9.94
C THR A 190 14.56 -0.47 -9.35
N GLY A 191 13.68 -1.31 -9.83
CA GLY A 191 13.28 -2.55 -9.16
C GLY A 191 12.54 -2.27 -7.85
N PHE A 192 12.02 -3.32 -7.21
CA PHE A 192 11.43 -3.20 -5.87
C PHE A 192 12.53 -3.00 -4.84
N LYS A 193 12.32 -2.05 -3.91
CA LYS A 193 13.33 -1.62 -2.93
C LYS A 193 12.79 -1.63 -1.52
N ALA A 194 13.67 -1.89 -0.56
CA ALA A 194 13.47 -1.59 0.85
C ALA A 194 14.47 -0.51 1.28
N PHE A 195 13.99 0.51 1.98
CA PHE A 195 14.78 1.66 2.42
C PHE A 195 14.95 1.63 3.92
N LYS A 196 16.21 1.65 4.38
CA LYS A 196 16.52 1.69 5.81
C LYS A 196 16.45 3.13 6.30
N THR A 197 15.43 3.44 7.09
CA THR A 197 15.22 4.75 7.71
C THR A 197 15.61 4.76 9.19
N LYS A 198 15.55 5.94 9.82
CA LYS A 198 15.79 6.08 11.28
C LYS A 198 14.93 5.12 12.11
N TYR A 199 13.67 4.86 11.73
CA TYR A 199 12.70 4.14 12.56
C TYR A 199 12.47 2.68 12.14
N ALA A 200 12.45 2.40 10.83
CA ALA A 200 12.17 1.08 10.29
C ALA A 200 12.78 0.93 8.90
N THR A 201 12.92 -0.31 8.45
CA THR A 201 13.12 -0.59 7.02
C THR A 201 11.75 -0.60 6.35
N ILE A 202 11.53 0.28 5.37
CA ILE A 202 10.24 0.44 4.71
C ILE A 202 10.28 0.01 3.25
N GLY A 203 9.19 -0.61 2.77
CA GLY A 203 8.94 -0.84 1.35
C GLY A 203 7.87 0.13 0.86
N VAL A 204 8.06 0.72 -0.31
CA VAL A 204 7.09 1.64 -0.90
C VAL A 204 6.76 1.16 -2.32
N GLY A 205 5.49 0.79 -2.55
CA GLY A 205 4.91 0.60 -3.88
C GLY A 205 3.95 1.75 -4.18
N ILE A 206 3.69 2.04 -5.45
CA ILE A 206 2.83 3.17 -5.83
C ILE A 206 1.55 2.65 -6.47
N CYS A 207 0.39 2.99 -5.91
CA CYS A 207 -0.95 2.79 -6.46
C CYS A 207 -1.12 1.43 -7.17
N TRP A 208 -1.00 1.35 -8.50
CA TRP A 208 -1.20 0.12 -9.30
C TRP A 208 -0.30 -1.05 -8.87
N ASP A 209 0.88 -0.78 -8.29
CA ASP A 209 1.74 -1.81 -7.69
C ASP A 209 1.02 -2.61 -6.59
N GLN A 210 -0.02 -2.03 -5.99
CA GLN A 210 -0.82 -2.63 -4.93
C GLN A 210 -1.62 -3.87 -5.37
N TRP A 211 -1.82 -4.08 -6.68
CA TRP A 211 -2.51 -5.25 -7.20
C TRP A 211 -1.61 -6.48 -7.36
N PHE A 212 -0.30 -6.31 -7.20
CA PHE A 212 0.72 -7.32 -7.48
C PHE A 212 1.33 -7.87 -6.18
N PRO A 213 0.98 -9.10 -5.76
CA PRO A 213 1.56 -9.73 -4.57
C PRO A 213 3.08 -9.83 -4.61
N GLU A 214 3.66 -9.94 -5.80
CA GLU A 214 5.10 -10.00 -6.05
C GLU A 214 5.81 -8.75 -5.56
N CYS A 215 5.20 -7.56 -5.73
CA CYS A 215 5.73 -6.28 -5.27
C CYS A 215 5.91 -6.31 -3.73
N ALA A 216 4.83 -6.61 -3.01
CA ALA A 216 4.84 -6.68 -1.56
C ALA A 216 5.84 -7.73 -1.05
N ARG A 217 5.82 -8.93 -1.62
CA ARG A 217 6.70 -10.03 -1.24
C ARG A 217 8.16 -9.72 -1.50
N ALA A 218 8.49 -9.11 -2.64
CA ALA A 218 9.86 -8.73 -2.98
C ALA A 218 10.43 -7.71 -1.99
N MET A 219 9.66 -6.68 -1.63
CA MET A 219 10.09 -5.67 -0.65
C MET A 219 10.32 -6.28 0.74
N VAL A 220 9.43 -7.16 1.21
CA VAL A 220 9.60 -7.79 2.52
C VAL A 220 10.76 -8.80 2.52
N LEU A 221 11.03 -9.49 1.42
CA LEU A 221 12.24 -10.33 1.27
C LEU A 221 13.53 -9.51 1.34
N GLN A 222 13.51 -8.25 0.93
CA GLN A 222 14.62 -7.31 1.07
C GLN A 222 14.70 -6.67 2.47
N GLY A 223 13.82 -7.07 3.38
CA GLY A 223 13.85 -6.65 4.78
C GLY A 223 12.86 -5.56 5.16
N ALA A 224 11.91 -5.19 4.29
CA ALA A 224 10.86 -4.26 4.67
C ALA A 224 10.06 -4.79 5.87
N GLU A 225 9.90 -3.95 6.87
CA GLU A 225 9.18 -4.22 8.12
C GLU A 225 7.77 -3.60 8.06
N ILE A 226 7.58 -2.59 7.23
CA ILE A 226 6.30 -1.90 6.99
C ILE A 226 6.20 -1.61 5.50
N LEU A 227 5.00 -1.78 4.93
CA LEU A 227 4.71 -1.46 3.53
C LEU A 227 3.89 -0.16 3.44
N PHE A 228 4.22 0.68 2.46
CA PHE A 228 3.55 1.94 2.18
C PHE A 228 3.09 2.00 0.72
N TYR A 229 1.86 2.48 0.51
CA TYR A 229 1.27 2.63 -0.81
C TYR A 229 0.58 3.99 -0.95
N PRO A 230 1.28 5.03 -1.43
CA PRO A 230 0.62 6.23 -1.91
C PRO A 230 -0.24 5.89 -3.12
N THR A 231 -1.49 6.37 -3.14
CA THR A 231 -2.51 5.90 -4.07
C THR A 231 -3.36 7.07 -4.57
N ALA A 232 -3.89 6.90 -5.79
CA ALA A 232 -4.95 7.72 -6.39
C ALA A 232 -5.95 6.77 -7.07
N ILE A 233 -6.86 6.20 -6.28
CA ILE A 233 -7.90 5.26 -6.75
C ILE A 233 -9.29 5.82 -6.47
N GLY A 234 -10.18 5.70 -7.46
CA GLY A 234 -11.53 6.23 -7.41
C GLY A 234 -12.47 5.51 -8.36
N SER A 235 -13.56 6.17 -8.72
CA SER A 235 -14.57 5.67 -9.64
C SER A 235 -14.00 5.45 -11.04
N GLU A 236 -14.64 4.53 -11.77
CA GLU A 236 -14.31 4.25 -13.16
C GLU A 236 -15.16 5.14 -14.09
N PRO A 237 -14.56 6.08 -14.85
CA PRO A 237 -15.35 6.99 -15.69
C PRO A 237 -16.21 6.31 -16.74
N GLN A 238 -15.84 5.09 -17.18
CA GLN A 238 -16.54 4.31 -18.20
C GLN A 238 -17.60 3.35 -17.62
N ASP A 239 -17.59 3.08 -16.32
CA ASP A 239 -18.50 2.16 -15.68
C ASP A 239 -18.93 2.61 -14.28
N ASN A 240 -20.07 3.28 -14.21
CA ASN A 240 -20.61 3.78 -12.94
C ASN A 240 -21.07 2.68 -11.98
N ASN A 241 -21.13 1.41 -12.40
CA ASN A 241 -21.50 0.29 -11.55
C ASN A 241 -20.29 -0.39 -10.91
N LEU A 242 -19.09 -0.08 -11.36
CA LEU A 242 -17.86 -0.64 -10.80
C LEU A 242 -17.41 0.16 -9.60
N ASP A 243 -17.41 -0.49 -8.44
CA ASP A 243 -16.83 0.01 -7.20
C ASP A 243 -15.76 -0.97 -6.72
N SER A 244 -14.50 -0.57 -6.85
CA SER A 244 -13.35 -1.40 -6.51
C SER A 244 -12.86 -1.24 -5.05
N ARG A 245 -13.51 -0.38 -4.22
CA ARG A 245 -13.05 -0.07 -2.85
C ARG A 245 -12.82 -1.30 -1.98
N GLU A 246 -13.82 -2.20 -1.93
CA GLU A 246 -13.73 -3.39 -1.09
C GLU A 246 -12.75 -4.43 -1.66
N HIS A 247 -12.63 -4.51 -2.98
CA HIS A 247 -11.63 -5.36 -3.63
C HIS A 247 -10.22 -4.84 -3.32
N TRP A 248 -9.97 -3.55 -3.51
CA TRP A 248 -8.71 -2.91 -3.17
C TRP A 248 -8.28 -3.17 -1.72
N LYS A 249 -9.15 -2.89 -0.74
CA LYS A 249 -8.85 -3.13 0.67
C LYS A 249 -8.50 -4.60 0.94
N ARG A 250 -9.26 -5.56 0.39
CA ARG A 250 -9.00 -7.00 0.60
C ARG A 250 -7.64 -7.44 0.04
N VAL A 251 -7.28 -6.97 -1.15
CA VAL A 251 -5.97 -7.29 -1.74
C VAL A 251 -4.85 -6.76 -0.84
N MET A 252 -4.96 -5.52 -0.39
CA MET A 252 -3.97 -4.90 0.50
C MET A 252 -3.87 -5.59 1.86
N GLN A 253 -5.00 -5.96 2.47
CA GLN A 253 -5.04 -6.78 3.68
C GLN A 253 -4.35 -8.13 3.46
N GLY A 254 -4.54 -8.73 2.29
CA GLY A 254 -3.83 -9.95 1.89
C GLY A 254 -2.31 -9.77 1.87
N HIS A 255 -1.81 -8.63 1.39
CA HIS A 255 -0.36 -8.34 1.41
C HIS A 255 0.18 -8.21 2.83
N ALA A 256 -0.52 -7.50 3.71
CA ALA A 256 -0.14 -7.38 5.11
C ALA A 256 -0.10 -8.75 5.79
N GLY A 257 -1.18 -9.52 5.71
CA GLY A 257 -1.31 -10.84 6.34
C GLY A 257 -0.36 -11.89 5.78
N ALA A 258 -0.19 -11.94 4.44
CA ALA A 258 0.71 -12.90 3.81
C ALA A 258 2.20 -12.64 4.11
N ASN A 259 2.57 -11.41 4.51
CA ASN A 259 3.93 -11.03 4.84
C ASN A 259 4.15 -10.83 6.34
N LEU A 260 3.10 -10.84 7.16
CA LEU A 260 3.14 -10.48 8.59
C LEU A 260 3.86 -9.17 8.82
N VAL A 261 3.40 -8.11 8.15
CA VAL A 261 3.91 -6.74 8.27
C VAL A 261 2.74 -5.75 8.25
N PRO A 262 2.83 -4.64 8.99
CA PRO A 262 1.88 -3.55 8.84
C PRO A 262 1.90 -2.96 7.43
N LEU A 263 0.74 -2.42 7.00
CA LEU A 263 0.60 -1.79 5.69
C LEU A 263 -0.17 -0.48 5.84
N VAL A 264 0.32 0.56 5.16
CA VAL A 264 -0.25 1.90 5.16
C VAL A 264 -0.63 2.30 3.73
N ALA A 265 -1.89 2.63 3.50
CA ALA A 265 -2.40 3.14 2.23
C ALA A 265 -2.95 4.55 2.42
N SER A 266 -2.47 5.49 1.61
CA SER A 266 -2.94 6.88 1.60
C SER A 266 -3.54 7.18 0.24
N ASN A 267 -4.82 7.55 0.21
CA ASN A 267 -5.57 7.88 -0.99
C ASN A 267 -6.14 9.29 -0.89
N ARG A 268 -6.42 9.91 -2.04
CA ARG A 268 -7.09 11.20 -2.09
C ARG A 268 -8.61 11.07 -2.00
N ILE A 269 -9.27 12.16 -1.65
CA ILE A 269 -10.73 12.33 -1.69
C ILE A 269 -11.12 13.39 -2.73
N GLY A 270 -12.41 13.53 -2.91
CA GLY A 270 -13.00 14.59 -3.75
C GLY A 270 -13.26 14.14 -5.18
N ARG A 271 -13.78 15.08 -5.95
CA ARG A 271 -14.16 14.87 -7.34
C ARG A 271 -13.30 15.76 -8.23
N GLU A 272 -12.53 15.14 -9.10
CA GLU A 272 -11.65 15.84 -10.03
C GLU A 272 -12.15 15.65 -11.46
N THR A 273 -12.22 16.75 -12.22
CA THR A 273 -12.67 16.75 -13.62
C THR A 273 -11.58 17.36 -14.49
N VAL A 274 -11.23 16.66 -15.56
CA VAL A 274 -10.23 17.10 -16.55
C VAL A 274 -10.88 17.15 -17.94
N GLU A 275 -10.60 18.20 -18.70
CA GLU A 275 -11.01 18.30 -20.12
C GLU A 275 -10.15 17.34 -20.96
N THR A 276 -10.80 16.56 -21.81
CA THR A 276 -10.17 15.63 -22.74
C THR A 276 -10.61 15.92 -24.18
N GLU A 277 -9.97 15.32 -25.17
CA GLU A 277 -10.39 15.44 -26.58
C GLU A 277 -11.82 14.91 -26.84
N HIS A 278 -12.32 14.04 -25.97
CA HIS A 278 -13.63 13.41 -26.07
C HIS A 278 -14.67 13.98 -25.10
N GLY A 279 -14.38 15.14 -24.48
CA GLY A 279 -15.23 15.78 -23.46
C GLY A 279 -14.57 15.77 -22.09
N LYS A 280 -15.37 15.64 -21.03
CA LYS A 280 -14.87 15.67 -19.64
C LYS A 280 -14.69 14.28 -19.08
N SER A 281 -13.53 14.00 -18.54
CA SER A 281 -13.31 12.86 -17.66
C SER A 281 -13.49 13.30 -16.21
N THR A 282 -14.14 12.49 -15.40
CA THR A 282 -14.38 12.79 -13.98
C THR A 282 -14.15 11.55 -13.14
N ILE A 283 -13.30 11.67 -12.13
CA ILE A 283 -13.09 10.63 -11.11
C ILE A 283 -13.55 11.19 -9.77
N THR A 284 -14.34 10.41 -9.05
CA THR A 284 -14.59 10.60 -7.62
C THR A 284 -13.71 9.64 -6.86
N PHE A 285 -12.69 10.17 -6.19
CA PHE A 285 -11.73 9.38 -5.44
C PHE A 285 -12.36 8.79 -4.20
N TYR A 286 -11.97 7.56 -3.87
CA TYR A 286 -12.64 6.78 -2.83
C TYR A 286 -12.30 7.23 -1.41
N GLY A 287 -11.24 8.03 -1.20
CA GLY A 287 -10.71 8.22 0.14
C GLY A 287 -10.37 6.87 0.75
N ASN A 288 -10.98 6.54 1.89
CA ASN A 288 -10.80 5.26 2.55
C ASN A 288 -9.33 4.89 2.77
N SER A 289 -8.47 5.88 3.01
CA SER A 289 -7.10 5.63 3.46
C SER A 289 -7.12 4.75 4.69
N PHE A 290 -6.16 3.84 4.83
CA PHE A 290 -6.20 2.91 5.95
C PHE A 290 -4.81 2.46 6.40
N ILE A 291 -4.78 1.92 7.62
CA ILE A 291 -3.63 1.22 8.17
C ILE A 291 -4.10 -0.19 8.53
N ALA A 292 -3.42 -1.19 7.97
CA ALA A 292 -3.64 -2.59 8.32
C ALA A 292 -2.52 -3.09 9.24
N GLY A 293 -2.87 -3.94 10.18
CA GLY A 293 -1.94 -4.63 11.04
C GLY A 293 -1.30 -5.86 10.38
N PRO A 294 -0.36 -6.51 11.07
CA PRO A 294 0.45 -7.58 10.48
C PRO A 294 -0.34 -8.86 10.14
N THR A 295 -1.54 -9.04 10.64
CA THR A 295 -2.42 -10.16 10.27
C THR A 295 -3.46 -9.80 9.20
N GLY A 296 -3.38 -8.56 8.69
CA GLY A 296 -4.28 -8.05 7.64
C GLY A 296 -5.54 -7.37 8.17
N GLU A 297 -5.69 -7.24 9.48
CA GLU A 297 -6.80 -6.50 10.10
C GLU A 297 -6.71 -5.00 9.83
N ILE A 298 -7.84 -4.34 9.59
CA ILE A 298 -7.89 -2.88 9.50
C ILE A 298 -7.80 -2.27 10.90
N VAL A 299 -6.68 -1.61 11.21
CA VAL A 299 -6.44 -0.93 12.50
C VAL A 299 -7.04 0.49 12.49
N LYS A 300 -6.90 1.18 11.38
CA LYS A 300 -7.45 2.54 11.15
C LYS A 300 -8.02 2.62 9.74
N LEU A 301 -9.15 3.31 9.61
CA LEU A 301 -9.82 3.53 8.33
C LEU A 301 -10.40 4.95 8.29
N ALA A 302 -10.06 5.71 7.27
CA ALA A 302 -10.67 7.00 6.97
C ALA A 302 -12.01 6.82 6.22
N ASN A 303 -12.86 7.83 6.29
CA ASN A 303 -14.07 7.87 5.48
C ASN A 303 -13.76 8.30 4.02
N ASP A 304 -14.78 8.50 3.21
CA ASP A 304 -14.67 8.83 1.79
C ASP A 304 -14.82 10.32 1.46
N LYS A 305 -14.88 11.20 2.48
CA LYS A 305 -15.26 12.61 2.30
C LYS A 305 -14.36 13.60 3.00
N ASP A 306 -13.89 13.24 4.21
CA ASP A 306 -13.23 14.18 5.08
C ASP A 306 -11.70 14.12 4.92
N GLU A 307 -11.08 15.27 5.13
CA GLU A 307 -9.64 15.32 5.33
C GLU A 307 -9.30 14.66 6.66
N GLU A 308 -8.39 13.68 6.63
CA GLU A 308 -8.08 12.89 7.83
C GLU A 308 -6.60 12.60 7.98
N VAL A 309 -6.19 12.43 9.24
CA VAL A 309 -4.86 11.94 9.66
C VAL A 309 -5.06 10.72 10.54
N LEU A 310 -4.76 9.56 9.98
CA LEU A 310 -4.75 8.28 10.68
C LEU A 310 -3.38 8.03 11.29
N VAL A 311 -3.35 7.52 12.54
CA VAL A 311 -2.08 7.11 13.20
C VAL A 311 -2.29 5.79 13.90
N ALA A 312 -1.30 4.88 13.77
CA ALA A 312 -1.24 3.61 14.49
C ALA A 312 0.20 3.30 14.91
N GLU A 313 0.35 2.73 16.10
CA GLU A 313 1.65 2.29 16.64
C GLU A 313 1.77 0.77 16.51
N PHE A 314 2.98 0.29 16.19
CA PHE A 314 3.32 -1.12 16.08
C PHE A 314 4.62 -1.41 16.83
N ASP A 315 4.67 -2.55 17.54
CA ASP A 315 5.89 -3.11 18.09
C ASP A 315 6.54 -4.01 17.03
N LEU A 316 7.60 -3.52 16.41
CA LEU A 316 8.27 -4.22 15.30
C LEU A 316 9.03 -5.46 15.76
N ASP A 317 9.47 -5.52 17.01
CA ASP A 317 10.16 -6.69 17.56
C ASP A 317 9.18 -7.81 17.89
N GLU A 318 7.99 -7.49 18.41
CA GLU A 318 6.89 -8.44 18.57
C GLU A 318 6.44 -9.02 17.22
N ILE A 319 6.24 -8.15 16.21
CA ILE A 319 5.87 -8.58 14.85
C ILE A 319 6.95 -9.48 14.25
N LYS A 320 8.23 -9.13 14.41
CA LYS A 320 9.35 -9.96 13.97
C LYS A 320 9.36 -11.32 14.64
N SER A 321 9.14 -11.36 15.96
CA SER A 321 9.04 -12.60 16.75
C SER A 321 7.88 -13.48 16.24
N THR A 322 6.71 -12.90 16.06
CA THR A 322 5.53 -13.57 15.50
C THR A 322 5.80 -14.16 14.13
N ARG A 323 6.45 -13.39 13.23
CA ARG A 323 6.82 -13.84 11.87
C ARG A 323 7.81 -15.02 11.91
N HIS A 324 8.77 -15.01 12.81
CA HIS A 324 9.70 -16.12 13.01
C HIS A 324 8.98 -17.37 13.54
N GLY A 325 8.11 -17.21 14.56
CA GLY A 325 7.33 -18.30 15.14
C GLY A 325 6.36 -18.93 14.14
N TRP A 326 5.71 -18.11 13.30
CA TRP A 326 4.78 -18.59 12.27
C TRP A 326 5.49 -19.31 11.12
N GLY A 327 6.74 -18.96 10.83
CA GLY A 327 7.63 -19.70 9.91
C GLY A 327 7.36 -19.53 8.44
N ILE A 328 6.48 -18.61 7.99
CA ILE A 328 6.09 -18.46 6.57
C ILE A 328 7.25 -18.14 5.63
N PHE A 329 8.30 -17.47 6.12
CA PHE A 329 9.50 -17.18 5.33
C PHE A 329 10.48 -18.38 5.29
N ARG A 330 10.56 -19.16 6.37
CA ARG A 330 11.35 -20.39 6.44
C ARG A 330 10.80 -21.47 5.50
N ASP A 331 9.47 -21.58 5.43
CA ASP A 331 8.78 -22.66 4.72
C ASP A 331 8.55 -22.34 3.23
N ARG A 332 9.09 -21.20 2.74
CA ARG A 332 9.04 -20.85 1.32
C ARG A 332 9.76 -21.87 0.44
N ARG A 333 9.21 -22.09 -0.75
CA ARG A 333 9.75 -23.02 -1.76
C ARG A 333 10.12 -22.26 -3.05
N PRO A 334 11.21 -21.43 -3.04
CA PRO A 334 11.61 -20.63 -4.21
C PRO A 334 11.90 -21.49 -5.47
N ASP A 335 12.29 -22.73 -5.27
CA ASP A 335 12.48 -23.73 -6.33
C ASP A 335 11.22 -23.99 -7.15
N LEU A 336 10.03 -23.80 -6.56
CA LEU A 336 8.73 -23.98 -7.21
C LEU A 336 8.18 -22.71 -7.87
N TYR A 337 8.78 -21.53 -7.58
CA TYR A 337 8.23 -20.23 -7.99
C TYR A 337 8.76 -19.74 -9.34
N LYS A 338 9.53 -20.55 -10.07
CA LYS A 338 10.09 -20.13 -11.37
C LYS A 338 9.03 -19.74 -12.39
N VAL A 339 7.86 -20.33 -12.32
CA VAL A 339 6.71 -20.00 -13.17
C VAL A 339 6.31 -18.50 -13.07
N LEU A 340 6.57 -17.85 -11.93
CA LEU A 340 6.32 -16.41 -11.75
C LEU A 340 7.28 -15.51 -12.56
N LEU A 341 8.32 -16.08 -13.16
CA LEU A 341 9.26 -15.35 -14.02
C LEU A 341 8.87 -15.43 -15.51
N THR A 342 7.76 -16.05 -15.83
CA THR A 342 7.18 -16.16 -17.18
C THR A 342 5.88 -15.38 -17.25
N LEU A 343 5.46 -14.93 -18.44
CA LEU A 343 4.21 -14.19 -18.63
C LEU A 343 2.99 -15.13 -18.70
N ASP A 344 3.16 -16.33 -19.20
CA ASP A 344 2.08 -17.28 -19.53
C ASP A 344 2.08 -18.53 -18.64
N GLY A 345 3.07 -18.68 -17.75
CA GLY A 345 3.22 -19.85 -16.90
C GLY A 345 3.88 -21.04 -17.58
N GLU A 346 4.28 -20.94 -18.85
CA GLU A 346 5.00 -22.00 -19.53
C GLU A 346 6.48 -22.07 -19.10
N LYS A 347 7.02 -23.27 -19.08
CA LYS A 347 8.44 -23.49 -18.78
C LYS A 347 9.27 -23.01 -19.96
N SER A 348 10.11 -22.01 -19.74
CA SER A 348 11.18 -21.63 -20.66
C SER A 348 12.31 -22.66 -20.64
#